data_ba9911037cd6efb3c8b11ff846b7ae2d
#
_entry.id   ba9911037cd6efb3c8b11ff846b7ae2d
#
_cell.length_a   1.000
_cell.length_b   1.000
_cell.length_c   1.000
_cell.angle_alpha   90.00
_cell.angle_beta   90.00
_cell.angle_gamma   90.00
#
_symmetry.space_group_name_H-M   'P 1'
#
loop_
_entity.id
_entity.type
_entity.pdbx_description
1 polymer ?
#
loop_
_entity_poly.entity_id
_entity_poly.type
_entity_poly.pdbx_seq_one_letter_code
_entity_poly.pdbx_strand_id
1 'polypeptide(L)'
;VAVDYGIKKNILRYFSDFNCKVTVVSCKTNAQKILSLKPNGIFLSNGPGDPAATGKYSIAIINELIKNNLPIFGICLGHQILALALGGKTKKMKLGHRGANHPVKNLVHDKVEITSQNHGFVVVEETLPKKIEVTHKSLFDNTIEGIKLKNKPIFSVQYHPESNPGPQDSVYLFEEFINNMKKNAKKKRY
;
A
#
# COMPACT_ATOMS: atom_id res chain seq x y z
N VAL A 1 9.26 9.35 -1.53
CA VAL A 1 8.16 10.33 -1.58
C VAL A 1 6.88 9.68 -1.09
N ALA A 2 6.20 10.33 -0.14
CA ALA A 2 4.90 9.89 0.36
C ALA A 2 3.78 10.74 -0.26
N VAL A 3 2.83 10.09 -0.92
CA VAL A 3 1.62 10.72 -1.47
C VAL A 3 0.57 10.74 -0.37
N ASP A 4 0.14 11.93 0.02
CA ASP A 4 -0.73 12.15 1.18
C ASP A 4 -2.22 12.13 0.79
N TYR A 5 -2.90 11.05 1.18
CA TYR A 5 -4.36 10.90 1.12
C TYR A 5 -5.03 11.10 2.50
N GLY A 6 -4.26 11.38 3.54
CA GLY A 6 -4.65 11.46 4.94
C GLY A 6 -3.69 10.66 5.82
N ILE A 7 -2.39 10.88 5.63
CA ILE A 7 -1.32 10.06 6.20
C ILE A 7 -1.28 10.14 7.74
N LYS A 8 -1.24 8.98 8.40
CA LYS A 8 -0.98 8.91 9.84
C LYS A 8 0.46 9.26 10.15
N LYS A 9 0.67 10.12 11.14
CA LYS A 9 2.02 10.54 11.58
C LYS A 9 2.92 9.37 11.96
N ASN A 10 2.35 8.29 12.48
CA ASN A 10 3.12 7.12 12.87
C ASN A 10 3.82 6.44 11.68
N ILE A 11 3.22 6.46 10.51
CA ILE A 11 3.86 5.98 9.27
C ILE A 11 5.13 6.77 8.97
N LEU A 12 5.07 8.10 9.11
CA LEU A 12 6.25 8.95 8.89
C LEU A 12 7.34 8.71 9.92
N ARG A 13 6.96 8.39 11.18
CA ARG A 13 7.90 8.01 12.23
C ARG A 13 8.62 6.70 11.88
N TYR A 14 7.90 5.66 11.46
CA TYR A 14 8.54 4.42 10.99
C TYR A 14 9.55 4.67 9.88
N PHE A 15 9.21 5.47 8.88
CA PHE A 15 10.17 5.80 7.83
C PHE A 15 11.38 6.56 8.37
N SER A 16 11.18 7.46 9.34
CA SER A 16 12.28 8.17 10.00
C SER A 16 13.18 7.22 10.80
N ASP A 17 12.59 6.30 11.55
CA ASP A 17 13.31 5.29 12.36
C ASP A 17 14.18 4.38 11.48
N PHE A 18 13.74 4.13 10.25
CA PHE A 18 14.52 3.44 9.22
C PHE A 18 15.48 4.35 8.43
N ASN A 19 15.76 5.56 8.92
CA ASN A 19 16.66 6.55 8.30
C ASN A 19 16.24 6.96 6.88
N CYS A 20 14.94 7.02 6.60
CA CYS A 20 14.44 7.53 5.33
C CYS A 20 14.26 9.05 5.38
N LYS A 21 14.75 9.75 4.36
CA LYS A 21 14.34 11.13 4.09
C LYS A 21 12.98 11.12 3.39
N VAL A 22 11.95 11.56 4.08
CA VAL A 22 10.58 11.55 3.55
C VAL A 22 10.19 12.94 3.03
N THR A 23 9.77 12.99 1.76
CA THR A 23 9.11 14.16 1.19
C THR A 23 7.63 13.84 1.03
N VAL A 24 6.78 14.54 1.74
CA VAL A 24 5.31 14.40 1.65
C VAL A 24 4.80 15.33 0.56
N VAL A 25 3.97 14.81 -0.35
CA VAL A 25 3.34 15.58 -1.43
C VAL A 25 1.83 15.38 -1.41
N SER A 26 1.09 16.37 -1.89
CA SER A 26 -0.36 16.29 -2.03
C SER A 26 -0.75 15.11 -2.95
N CYS A 27 -1.87 14.47 -2.66
CA CYS A 27 -2.48 13.45 -3.50
C CYS A 27 -2.82 13.91 -4.94
N LYS A 28 -2.85 15.22 -5.18
CA LYS A 28 -3.06 15.82 -6.51
C LYS A 28 -1.76 16.14 -7.25
N THR A 29 -0.60 15.89 -6.65
CA THR A 29 0.70 16.11 -7.30
C THR A 29 0.86 15.15 -8.47
N ASN A 30 1.13 15.70 -9.66
CA ASN A 30 1.30 14.87 -10.86
C ASN A 30 2.56 14.00 -10.81
N ALA A 31 2.57 12.93 -11.59
CA ALA A 31 3.66 11.96 -11.60
C ALA A 31 5.01 12.57 -11.98
N GLN A 32 5.04 13.50 -12.94
CA GLN A 32 6.28 14.17 -13.38
C GLN A 32 6.92 14.95 -12.24
N LYS A 33 6.12 15.68 -11.46
CA LYS A 33 6.61 16.41 -10.28
C LYS A 33 7.14 15.45 -9.21
N ILE A 34 6.42 14.33 -8.95
CA ILE A 34 6.89 13.30 -8.03
C ILE A 34 8.24 12.72 -8.50
N LEU A 35 8.36 12.38 -9.78
CA LEU A 35 9.57 11.82 -10.38
C LEU A 35 10.74 12.81 -10.40
N SER A 36 10.47 14.13 -10.55
CA SER A 36 11.49 15.16 -10.51
C SER A 36 12.18 15.28 -9.14
N LEU A 37 11.55 14.79 -8.07
CA LEU A 37 12.15 14.67 -6.73
C LEU A 37 13.16 13.52 -6.63
N LYS A 38 13.34 12.73 -7.70
CA LYS A 38 14.25 11.56 -7.78
C LYS A 38 14.07 10.57 -6.62
N PRO A 39 12.82 10.09 -6.36
CA PRO A 39 12.57 9.22 -5.22
C PRO A 39 13.25 7.86 -5.40
N ASN A 40 13.66 7.25 -4.28
CA ASN A 40 14.08 5.85 -4.24
C ASN A 40 12.86 4.90 -4.19
N GLY A 41 11.75 5.37 -3.66
CA GLY A 41 10.47 4.67 -3.60
C GLY A 41 9.31 5.63 -3.39
N ILE A 42 8.10 5.14 -3.63
CA ILE A 42 6.85 5.88 -3.52
C ILE A 42 5.96 5.17 -2.51
N PHE A 43 5.45 5.93 -1.58
CA PHE A 43 4.49 5.46 -0.59
C PHE A 43 3.12 6.08 -0.86
N LEU A 44 2.09 5.24 -0.97
CA LEU A 44 0.70 5.63 -1.11
C LEU A 44 0.02 5.51 0.26
N SER A 45 -0.31 6.62 0.88
CA SER A 45 -0.76 6.62 2.26
C SER A 45 -2.17 6.07 2.45
N ASN A 46 -2.48 5.76 3.70
CA ASN A 46 -3.85 5.65 4.15
C ASN A 46 -4.60 6.97 3.98
N GLY A 47 -5.91 6.92 4.08
CA GLY A 47 -6.78 8.09 4.03
C GLY A 47 -8.26 7.73 4.17
N PRO A 48 -9.12 8.73 4.35
CA PRO A 48 -10.57 8.54 4.44
C PRO A 48 -11.23 8.48 3.04
N GLY A 49 -12.48 8.06 3.01
CA GLY A 49 -13.37 8.22 1.88
C GLY A 49 -13.51 7.00 0.98
N ASP A 50 -14.14 7.23 -0.16
CA ASP A 50 -14.39 6.22 -1.18
C ASP A 50 -13.19 6.12 -2.13
N PRO A 51 -12.55 4.93 -2.26
CA PRO A 51 -11.43 4.74 -3.17
C PRO A 51 -11.78 5.01 -4.64
N ALA A 52 -13.01 4.76 -5.07
CA ALA A 52 -13.43 5.04 -6.43
C ALA A 52 -13.50 6.55 -6.72
N ALA A 53 -13.93 7.34 -5.74
CA ALA A 53 -13.93 8.80 -5.85
C ALA A 53 -12.50 9.35 -5.88
N THR A 54 -11.63 8.87 -5.01
CA THR A 54 -10.20 9.23 -4.98
C THR A 54 -9.48 8.75 -6.26
N GLY A 55 -9.87 7.61 -6.78
CA GLY A 55 -9.33 7.03 -8.01
C GLY A 55 -9.48 7.93 -9.24
N LYS A 56 -10.54 8.75 -9.30
CA LYS A 56 -10.79 9.66 -10.44
C LYS A 56 -9.59 10.56 -10.79
N TYR A 57 -8.79 10.96 -9.80
CA TYR A 57 -7.60 11.78 -10.02
C TYR A 57 -6.29 11.03 -9.75
N SER A 58 -6.32 9.95 -8.97
CA SER A 58 -5.09 9.26 -8.55
C SER A 58 -4.66 8.14 -9.49
N ILE A 59 -5.59 7.46 -10.17
CA ILE A 59 -5.30 6.29 -11.02
C ILE A 59 -4.32 6.64 -12.14
N ALA A 60 -4.54 7.75 -12.84
CA ALA A 60 -3.66 8.18 -13.92
C ALA A 60 -2.23 8.46 -13.43
N ILE A 61 -2.11 9.12 -12.27
CA ILE A 61 -0.83 9.43 -11.63
C ILE A 61 -0.10 8.13 -11.26
N ILE A 62 -0.78 7.20 -10.59
CA ILE A 62 -0.18 5.94 -10.15
C ILE A 62 0.24 5.08 -11.34
N ASN A 63 -0.57 5.02 -12.41
CA ASN A 63 -0.24 4.29 -13.62
C ASN A 63 1.05 4.80 -14.28
N GLU A 64 1.27 6.12 -14.28
CA GLU A 64 2.51 6.70 -14.77
C GLU A 64 3.70 6.36 -13.86
N LEU A 65 3.53 6.41 -12.54
CA LEU A 65 4.55 6.03 -11.58
C LEU A 65 4.96 4.54 -11.70
N ILE A 66 4.00 3.63 -11.92
CA ILE A 66 4.25 2.19 -12.11
C ILE A 66 5.17 1.91 -13.31
N LYS A 67 5.14 2.73 -14.37
CA LYS A 67 6.00 2.58 -15.55
C LYS A 67 7.49 2.77 -15.23
N ASN A 68 7.82 3.52 -14.19
CA ASN A 68 9.19 3.91 -13.86
C ASN A 68 9.97 2.87 -13.03
N ASN A 69 9.42 1.68 -12.81
CA ASN A 69 10.05 0.59 -12.07
C ASN A 69 10.55 0.97 -10.65
N LEU A 70 9.93 1.97 -10.05
CA LEU A 70 10.20 2.36 -8.66
C LEU A 70 9.46 1.42 -7.71
N PRO A 71 10.04 1.11 -6.54
CA PRO A 71 9.30 0.48 -5.46
C PRO A 71 8.10 1.33 -5.05
N ILE A 72 6.93 0.69 -4.92
CA ILE A 72 5.71 1.33 -4.45
C ILE A 72 5.13 0.49 -3.31
N PHE A 73 4.78 1.14 -2.21
CA PHE A 73 4.08 0.53 -1.08
C PHE A 73 2.81 1.32 -0.78
N GLY A 74 1.68 0.63 -0.65
CA GLY A 74 0.38 1.23 -0.34
C GLY A 74 -0.25 0.68 0.93
N ILE A 75 -0.84 1.54 1.75
CA ILE A 75 -1.56 1.17 2.99
C ILE A 75 -3.01 1.65 2.93
N CYS A 76 -3.95 0.77 3.26
CA CYS A 76 -5.38 1.02 3.41
C CYS A 76 -5.99 1.67 2.16
N LEU A 77 -6.26 2.98 2.14
CA LEU A 77 -6.73 3.67 0.94
C LEU A 77 -5.69 3.57 -0.20
N GLY A 78 -4.40 3.67 0.11
CA GLY A 78 -3.32 3.50 -0.87
C GLY A 78 -3.30 2.11 -1.51
N HIS A 79 -3.64 1.06 -0.75
CA HIS A 79 -3.85 -0.29 -1.28
C HIS A 79 -5.02 -0.34 -2.26
N GLN A 80 -6.15 0.24 -1.89
CA GLN A 80 -7.36 0.23 -2.71
C GLN A 80 -7.17 0.99 -4.02
N ILE A 81 -6.53 2.16 -3.96
CA ILE A 81 -6.24 2.97 -5.15
C ILE A 81 -5.21 2.28 -6.05
N LEU A 82 -4.20 1.63 -5.47
CA LEU A 82 -3.23 0.84 -6.23
C LEU A 82 -3.92 -0.32 -6.96
N ALA A 83 -4.82 -1.04 -6.30
CA ALA A 83 -5.60 -2.10 -6.94
C ALA A 83 -6.45 -1.57 -8.11
N LEU A 84 -7.11 -0.41 -7.93
CA LEU A 84 -7.86 0.26 -9.01
C LEU A 84 -6.95 0.65 -10.19
N ALA A 85 -5.78 1.23 -9.93
CA ALA A 85 -4.80 1.59 -10.96
C ALA A 85 -4.28 0.37 -11.73
N LEU A 86 -4.21 -0.77 -11.08
CA LEU A 86 -3.79 -2.03 -11.70
C LEU A 86 -4.92 -2.73 -12.47
N GLY A 87 -6.15 -2.21 -12.45
CA GLY A 87 -7.31 -2.70 -13.19
C GLY A 87 -8.30 -3.53 -12.38
N GLY A 88 -8.12 -3.63 -11.06
CA GLY A 88 -9.09 -4.22 -10.14
C GLY A 88 -10.27 -3.29 -9.84
N LYS A 89 -11.22 -3.78 -9.06
CA LYS A 89 -12.36 -3.00 -8.56
C LYS A 89 -12.43 -3.05 -7.04
N THR A 90 -13.10 -2.09 -6.45
CA THR A 90 -13.41 -2.06 -5.01
C THR A 90 -14.90 -2.11 -4.79
N LYS A 91 -15.31 -2.60 -3.62
CA LYS A 91 -16.72 -2.59 -3.17
C LYS A 91 -16.82 -2.12 -1.73
N LYS A 92 -17.93 -1.47 -1.40
CA LYS A 92 -18.26 -1.11 -0.02
C LYS A 92 -18.67 -2.36 0.74
N MET A 93 -18.17 -2.51 1.96
CA MET A 93 -18.55 -3.58 2.88
C MET A 93 -19.83 -3.21 3.63
N LYS A 94 -20.59 -4.21 4.08
CA LYS A 94 -21.78 -3.97 4.93
C LYS A 94 -21.38 -3.42 6.30
N LEU A 95 -20.37 -4.00 6.94
CA LEU A 95 -19.91 -3.62 8.29
C LEU A 95 -18.54 -2.96 8.28
N GLY A 96 -17.65 -3.36 7.38
CA GLY A 96 -16.23 -2.98 7.39
C GLY A 96 -15.44 -3.66 8.51
N HIS A 97 -14.11 -3.53 8.46
CA HIS A 97 -13.21 -4.03 9.50
C HIS A 97 -12.74 -2.88 10.37
N ARG A 98 -12.92 -3.02 11.69
CA ARG A 98 -12.50 -2.03 12.71
C ARG A 98 -12.06 -2.75 13.97
N GLY A 99 -10.83 -2.50 14.39
CA GLY A 99 -10.23 -3.09 15.58
C GLY A 99 -8.76 -3.41 15.41
N ALA A 100 -8.10 -3.80 16.49
CA ALA A 100 -6.67 -4.11 16.53
C ALA A 100 -6.39 -5.61 16.76
N ASN A 101 -7.35 -6.47 16.46
CA ASN A 101 -7.33 -7.90 16.74
C ASN A 101 -7.80 -8.75 15.56
N HIS A 102 -7.67 -8.25 14.34
CA HIS A 102 -8.11 -8.96 13.14
C HIS A 102 -7.02 -9.92 12.63
N PRO A 103 -7.28 -11.25 12.60
CA PRO A 103 -6.34 -12.21 12.08
C PRO A 103 -6.35 -12.20 10.56
N VAL A 104 -5.16 -12.14 9.99
CA VAL A 104 -4.92 -12.14 8.55
C VAL A 104 -3.96 -13.27 8.22
N LYS A 105 -4.29 -14.08 7.21
CA LYS A 105 -3.40 -15.10 6.66
C LYS A 105 -2.43 -14.46 5.68
N ASN A 106 -1.16 -14.50 6.00
CA ASN A 106 -0.08 -14.21 5.07
C ASN A 106 0.17 -15.46 4.21
N LEU A 107 -0.16 -15.37 2.91
CA LEU A 107 -0.04 -16.47 1.96
C LEU A 107 1.39 -16.68 1.46
N VAL A 108 2.26 -15.68 1.62
CA VAL A 108 3.66 -15.74 1.19
C VAL A 108 4.51 -16.51 2.20
N HIS A 109 4.26 -16.29 3.49
CA HIS A 109 5.03 -16.89 4.60
C HIS A 109 4.25 -17.98 5.35
N ASP A 110 3.05 -18.29 4.89
CA ASP A 110 2.15 -19.31 5.48
C ASP A 110 1.92 -19.12 7.00
N LYS A 111 1.80 -17.89 7.46
CA LYS A 111 1.59 -17.54 8.87
C LYS A 111 0.34 -16.69 9.08
N VAL A 112 -0.15 -16.65 10.31
CA VAL A 112 -1.21 -15.73 10.73
C VAL A 112 -0.58 -14.51 11.40
N GLU A 113 -1.06 -13.33 11.03
CA GLU A 113 -0.68 -12.05 11.61
C GLU A 113 -1.91 -11.40 12.24
N ILE A 114 -1.77 -10.85 13.42
CA ILE A 114 -2.83 -10.04 14.04
C ILE A 114 -2.64 -8.60 13.59
N THR A 115 -3.70 -7.98 13.08
CA THR A 115 -3.61 -6.69 12.38
C THR A 115 -4.57 -5.66 12.97
N SER A 116 -4.21 -4.40 12.78
CA SER A 116 -5.07 -3.25 13.05
C SER A 116 -5.82 -2.86 11.79
N GLN A 117 -7.15 -2.77 11.86
CA GLN A 117 -8.05 -2.54 10.75
C GLN A 117 -8.93 -1.31 10.98
N ASN A 118 -9.11 -0.49 9.95
CA ASN A 118 -10.09 0.60 9.96
C ASN A 118 -10.47 0.97 8.52
N HIS A 119 -11.30 0.14 7.88
CA HIS A 119 -11.75 0.40 6.52
C HIS A 119 -13.18 -0.10 6.27
N GLY A 120 -13.86 0.50 5.30
CA GLY A 120 -15.20 0.13 4.89
C GLY A 120 -15.32 -0.30 3.43
N PHE A 121 -14.18 -0.38 2.71
CA PHE A 121 -14.10 -0.85 1.33
C PHE A 121 -13.06 -1.95 1.22
N VAL A 122 -13.26 -2.86 0.27
CA VAL A 122 -12.32 -3.95 -0.05
C VAL A 122 -12.09 -4.06 -1.54
N VAL A 123 -10.95 -4.62 -1.91
CA VAL A 123 -10.64 -5.01 -3.28
C VAL A 123 -11.40 -6.29 -3.63
N VAL A 124 -11.98 -6.34 -4.82
CA VAL A 124 -12.77 -7.47 -5.33
C VAL A 124 -11.84 -8.43 -6.06
N GLU A 125 -11.61 -9.62 -5.50
CA GLU A 125 -10.61 -10.59 -5.96
C GLU A 125 -10.83 -11.01 -7.42
N GLU A 126 -12.05 -11.30 -7.80
CA GLU A 126 -12.42 -11.78 -9.14
C GLU A 126 -12.13 -10.76 -10.25
N THR A 127 -11.88 -9.51 -9.88
CA THR A 127 -11.56 -8.43 -10.83
C THR A 127 -10.07 -8.22 -11.03
N LEU A 128 -9.22 -8.87 -10.22
CA LEU A 128 -7.78 -8.69 -10.29
C LEU A 128 -7.19 -9.33 -11.55
N PRO A 129 -6.41 -8.58 -12.35
CA PRO A 129 -5.67 -9.16 -13.46
C PRO A 129 -4.65 -10.22 -13.02
N LYS A 130 -4.38 -11.22 -13.87
CA LYS A 130 -3.45 -12.35 -13.60
C LYS A 130 -2.02 -11.93 -13.19
N LYS A 131 -1.62 -10.71 -13.51
CA LYS A 131 -0.33 -10.12 -13.09
C LYS A 131 -0.26 -9.73 -11.62
N ILE A 132 -1.39 -9.73 -10.92
CA ILE A 132 -1.48 -9.42 -9.49
C ILE A 132 -1.56 -10.72 -8.72
N GLU A 133 -0.82 -10.80 -7.64
CA GLU A 133 -0.85 -11.89 -6.68
C GLU A 133 -1.45 -11.40 -5.37
N VAL A 134 -2.41 -12.13 -4.85
CA VAL A 134 -2.97 -11.92 -3.50
C VAL A 134 -1.97 -12.45 -2.48
N THR A 135 -1.54 -11.62 -1.56
CA THR A 135 -0.52 -11.95 -0.56
C THR A 135 -1.09 -12.18 0.83
N HIS A 136 -2.22 -11.54 1.13
CA HIS A 136 -2.86 -11.62 2.44
C HIS A 136 -4.38 -11.72 2.31
N LYS A 137 -5.01 -12.51 3.20
CA LYS A 137 -6.48 -12.65 3.29
C LYS A 137 -6.95 -12.58 4.74
N SER A 138 -8.08 -11.93 4.95
CA SER A 138 -8.79 -11.94 6.23
C SER A 138 -9.24 -13.36 6.58
N LEU A 139 -9.02 -13.78 7.82
CA LEU A 139 -9.55 -15.05 8.34
C LEU A 139 -11.00 -14.95 8.79
N PHE A 140 -11.60 -13.75 8.85
CA PHE A 140 -13.00 -13.58 9.21
C PHE A 140 -13.94 -13.79 8.02
N ASP A 141 -13.59 -13.25 6.86
CA ASP A 141 -14.50 -13.22 5.71
C ASP A 141 -13.80 -13.47 4.35
N ASN A 142 -12.53 -13.86 4.39
CA ASN A 142 -11.70 -14.19 3.24
C ASN A 142 -11.49 -13.03 2.23
N THR A 143 -11.77 -11.79 2.64
CA THR A 143 -11.48 -10.61 1.84
C THR A 143 -9.99 -10.41 1.64
N ILE A 144 -9.61 -9.74 0.54
CA ILE A 144 -8.21 -9.41 0.24
C ILE A 144 -7.68 -8.39 1.26
N GLU A 145 -6.56 -8.74 1.85
CA GLU A 145 -5.83 -7.90 2.80
C GLU A 145 -4.43 -7.48 2.31
N GLY A 146 -4.00 -8.00 1.17
CA GLY A 146 -2.74 -7.62 0.55
C GLY A 146 -2.58 -8.13 -0.87
N ILE A 147 -1.89 -7.34 -1.69
CA ILE A 147 -1.56 -7.68 -3.08
C ILE A 147 -0.12 -7.29 -3.41
N LYS A 148 0.45 -7.96 -4.40
CA LYS A 148 1.70 -7.54 -5.04
C LYS A 148 1.61 -7.67 -6.57
N LEU A 149 2.34 -6.82 -7.28
CA LEU A 149 2.49 -6.91 -8.73
C LEU A 149 3.66 -7.85 -9.06
N LYS A 150 3.40 -8.91 -9.81
CA LYS A 150 4.44 -9.86 -10.24
C LYS A 150 5.57 -9.14 -10.99
N ASN A 151 6.80 -9.53 -10.70
CA ASN A 151 8.01 -9.01 -11.36
C ASN A 151 8.30 -7.50 -11.16
N LYS A 152 7.60 -6.83 -10.24
CA LYS A 152 7.88 -5.45 -9.84
C LYS A 152 7.91 -5.30 -8.31
N PRO A 153 8.73 -4.40 -7.76
CA PRO A 153 8.78 -4.16 -6.32
C PRO A 153 7.61 -3.29 -5.85
N ILE A 154 6.39 -3.74 -6.16
CA ILE A 154 5.13 -3.01 -5.90
C ILE A 154 4.21 -3.92 -5.12
N PHE A 155 3.83 -3.50 -3.91
CA PHE A 155 2.92 -4.25 -3.05
C PHE A 155 2.10 -3.32 -2.16
N SER A 156 1.06 -3.84 -1.56
CA SER A 156 0.21 -3.07 -0.65
C SER A 156 -0.59 -3.95 0.29
N VAL A 157 -1.00 -3.38 1.42
CA VAL A 157 -1.85 -4.05 2.41
C VAL A 157 -3.04 -3.18 2.79
N GLN A 158 -4.16 -3.84 3.10
CA GLN A 158 -5.41 -3.19 3.46
C GLN A 158 -5.40 -2.71 4.92
N TYR A 159 -4.73 -3.42 5.80
CA TYR A 159 -4.59 -3.12 7.22
C TYR A 159 -3.49 -2.09 7.49
N HIS A 160 -3.33 -1.75 8.76
CA HIS A 160 -2.41 -0.71 9.24
C HIS A 160 -1.17 -1.33 9.92
N PRO A 161 -0.09 -1.65 9.18
CA PRO A 161 1.12 -2.24 9.76
C PRO A 161 1.89 -1.29 10.66
N GLU A 162 1.62 0.02 10.58
CA GLU A 162 2.18 1.03 11.47
C GLU A 162 1.60 0.95 12.88
N SER A 163 0.51 0.19 13.09
CA SER A 163 -0.15 0.03 14.39
C SER A 163 -0.46 1.37 15.09
N ASN A 164 -0.39 1.40 16.40
CA ASN A 164 -0.57 2.57 17.25
C ASN A 164 -2.00 3.17 17.20
N PRO A 165 -2.95 2.48 17.89
CA PRO A 165 -2.75 1.23 18.64
C PRO A 165 -2.72 0.00 17.74
N GLY A 166 -2.12 -1.09 18.23
CA GLY A 166 -2.24 -2.41 17.62
C GLY A 166 -0.96 -3.25 17.67
N PRO A 167 -1.09 -4.52 17.21
CA PRO A 167 0.01 -5.47 17.15
C PRO A 167 1.07 -5.07 16.12
N GLN A 168 2.29 -5.56 16.30
CA GLN A 168 3.45 -5.23 15.48
C GLN A 168 3.86 -6.35 14.52
N ASP A 169 3.02 -7.35 14.32
CA ASP A 169 3.30 -8.53 13.50
C ASP A 169 3.71 -8.19 12.06
N SER A 170 3.25 -7.05 11.55
CA SER A 170 3.38 -6.63 10.16
C SER A 170 4.39 -5.50 9.92
N VAL A 171 5.15 -5.09 10.95
CA VAL A 171 6.16 -4.01 10.83
C VAL A 171 7.22 -4.34 9.78
N TYR A 172 7.53 -5.63 9.57
CA TYR A 172 8.47 -6.10 8.55
C TYR A 172 8.15 -5.59 7.12
N LEU A 173 6.89 -5.18 6.83
CA LEU A 173 6.52 -4.64 5.53
C LEU A 173 7.22 -3.30 5.22
N PHE A 174 7.52 -2.50 6.25
CA PHE A 174 8.35 -1.31 6.09
C PHE A 174 9.78 -1.68 5.71
N GLU A 175 10.35 -2.70 6.37
CA GLU A 175 11.68 -3.22 6.05
C GLU A 175 11.74 -3.76 4.63
N GLU A 176 10.73 -4.51 4.21
CA GLU A 176 10.61 -5.02 2.84
C GLU A 176 10.62 -3.88 1.82
N PHE A 177 9.84 -2.83 2.04
CA PHE A 177 9.82 -1.68 1.16
C PHE A 177 11.19 -0.98 1.09
N ILE A 178 11.86 -0.78 2.22
CA ILE A 178 13.18 -0.17 2.29
C ILE A 178 14.23 -1.03 1.58
N ASN A 179 14.17 -2.34 1.76
CA ASN A 179 15.06 -3.27 1.07
C ASN A 179 14.86 -3.23 -0.45
N ASN A 180 13.61 -3.10 -0.90
CA ASN A 180 13.29 -2.90 -2.30
C ASN A 180 13.87 -1.59 -2.85
N MET A 181 13.80 -0.49 -2.08
CA MET A 181 14.42 0.78 -2.44
C MET A 181 15.95 0.67 -2.55
N LYS A 182 16.61 0.01 -1.58
CA LYS A 182 18.07 -0.21 -1.61
C LYS A 182 18.50 -1.03 -2.82
N LYS A 183 17.78 -2.12 -3.13
CA LYS A 183 18.04 -2.97 -4.31
C LYS A 183 17.87 -2.18 -5.62
N ASN A 184 16.82 -1.37 -5.72
CA ASN A 184 16.55 -0.56 -6.91
C ASN A 184 17.59 0.54 -7.11
N ALA A 185 18.06 1.19 -6.04
CA ALA A 185 19.10 2.21 -6.10
C ALA A 185 20.45 1.64 -6.57
N LYS A 186 20.79 0.42 -6.19
CA LYS A 186 22.00 -0.26 -6.68
C LYS A 186 21.94 -0.55 -8.18
N LYS A 187 20.79 -1.01 -8.70
CA LYS A 187 20.60 -1.28 -10.14
C LYS A 187 20.72 -0.05 -11.03
N LYS A 188 20.50 1.16 -10.50
CA LYS A 188 20.61 2.42 -11.26
C LYS A 188 22.04 2.97 -11.33
N ARG A 189 23.00 2.35 -10.61
CA ARG A 189 24.41 2.77 -10.58
C ARG A 189 25.31 1.98 -11.55
N TYR A 190 24.74 0.97 -12.18
CA TYR A 190 25.37 0.15 -13.24
C TYR A 190 24.54 0.26 -14.53
#